data_55291f5feec813e2c3e8457e13f26814
#
_entry.id   55291f5feec813e2c3e8457e13f26814
#
_cell.length_a   1.000
_cell.length_b   1.000
_cell.length_c   1.000
_cell.angle_alpha   90.00
_cell.angle_beta   90.00
_cell.angle_gamma   90.00
#
_symmetry.space_group_name_H-M   'P 1'
#
loop_
_entity.id
_entity.type
_entity.pdbx_description
1 polymer ?
#
loop_
_entity_poly.entity_id
_entity_poly.type
_entity_poly.pdbx_seq_one_letter_code
_entity_poly.pdbx_strand_id
1 'polypeptide(L)'
;MMLRRRGSVTSFYSKFIDSHNLNCGRSSSNPHRVAASATSFDISSASASKATTDFVSLTRHYGRCYWELSKARLSMLVVATSGTGFVLGSGSAVDLSALSCTCLGTMMVAASANSLNQVFEINNDAKMKRTSRRPLPSGRITIPHAVGWASSVGLAGTALLATQTNMLAAGLAASNLILYAFVYTPLKQIHPINTWVGAVVGAIPPLLG
;
A
#
# COMPACT_ATOMS: atom_id res chain seq x y z
N MET A 1 -20.01 -17.73 32.00
CA MET A 1 -21.02 -17.29 31.02
C MET A 1 -20.67 -15.85 30.63
N MET A 2 -19.83 -15.67 29.58
CA MET A 2 -19.37 -14.33 29.15
C MET A 2 -20.10 -13.97 27.85
N LEU A 3 -21.01 -13.01 27.94
CA LEU A 3 -21.71 -12.40 26.80
C LEU A 3 -20.75 -11.48 26.04
N ARG A 4 -20.25 -11.96 24.90
CA ARG A 4 -19.42 -11.19 23.96
C ARG A 4 -20.34 -10.30 23.11
N ARG A 5 -20.29 -8.97 23.33
CA ARG A 5 -20.98 -7.96 22.52
C ARG A 5 -20.62 -8.12 21.04
N ARG A 6 -21.61 -8.45 20.21
CA ARG A 6 -21.54 -8.37 18.75
C ARG A 6 -21.53 -6.89 18.34
N GLY A 7 -20.35 -6.34 18.06
CA GLY A 7 -20.26 -5.06 17.37
C GLY A 7 -20.54 -5.25 15.87
N SER A 8 -21.55 -4.55 15.36
CA SER A 8 -21.90 -4.55 13.96
C SER A 8 -20.76 -3.99 13.10
N VAL A 9 -20.56 -4.55 11.90
CA VAL A 9 -19.55 -4.13 10.91
C VAL A 9 -19.72 -2.65 10.55
N THR A 10 -20.94 -2.15 10.52
CA THR A 10 -21.27 -0.73 10.29
C THR A 10 -20.74 0.21 11.37
N SER A 11 -20.66 -0.24 12.63
CA SER A 11 -20.07 0.51 13.74
C SER A 11 -18.54 0.62 13.62
N PHE A 12 -17.90 -0.33 12.93
CA PHE A 12 -16.46 -0.31 12.69
C PHE A 12 -16.08 0.78 11.68
N TYR A 13 -16.83 0.89 10.58
CA TYR A 13 -16.61 1.92 9.56
C TYR A 13 -16.93 3.33 10.06
N SER A 14 -17.98 3.52 10.86
CA SER A 14 -18.34 4.82 11.45
C SER A 14 -17.25 5.32 12.39
N LYS A 15 -16.74 4.48 13.30
CA LYS A 15 -15.65 4.85 14.22
C LYS A 15 -14.33 5.16 13.53
N PHE A 16 -14.12 4.61 12.32
CA PHE A 16 -12.92 4.89 11.52
C PHE A 16 -12.91 6.32 10.98
N ILE A 17 -14.09 6.86 10.63
CA ILE A 17 -14.22 8.22 10.08
C ILE A 17 -14.14 9.28 11.18
N ASP A 18 -14.69 9.04 12.38
CA ASP A 18 -14.74 10.02 13.46
C ASP A 18 -13.41 10.20 14.24
N SER A 19 -12.52 9.21 14.20
CA SER A 19 -11.27 9.24 14.96
C SER A 19 -10.16 10.13 14.35
N HIS A 20 -10.35 10.69 13.17
CA HIS A 20 -9.29 11.39 12.43
C HIS A 20 -9.32 12.92 12.47
N ASN A 21 -10.26 13.52 13.21
CA ASN A 21 -10.39 14.98 13.22
C ASN A 21 -9.67 15.69 14.40
N LEU A 22 -8.87 14.99 15.18
CA LEU A 22 -8.16 15.56 16.32
C LEU A 22 -6.68 15.18 16.33
N ASN A 23 -5.82 15.90 15.66
CA ASN A 23 -4.53 16.37 16.17
C ASN A 23 -3.70 17.06 15.08
N CYS A 24 -3.91 18.35 14.90
CA CYS A 24 -2.92 19.23 14.30
C CYS A 24 -2.17 19.95 15.43
N GLY A 25 -1.13 19.30 15.98
CA GLY A 25 -0.30 19.80 17.07
C GLY A 25 0.85 20.66 16.56
N ARG A 26 0.73 21.91 16.82
CA ARG A 26 1.61 23.06 16.81
C ARG A 26 3.07 22.74 17.19
N SER A 27 4.02 22.93 16.27
CA SER A 27 5.45 23.02 16.56
C SER A 27 5.84 24.49 16.73
N SER A 28 6.33 24.81 17.92
CA SER A 28 6.86 26.12 18.32
C SER A 28 8.29 26.27 17.80
N SER A 29 8.54 27.22 16.94
CA SER A 29 9.89 27.64 16.52
C SER A 29 10.30 28.94 17.21
N ASN A 30 11.41 28.88 17.92
CA ASN A 30 12.05 30.02 18.56
C ASN A 30 12.97 30.74 17.56
N PRO A 31 12.90 32.07 17.42
CA PRO A 31 13.80 32.81 16.52
C PRO A 31 14.99 33.37 17.25
N HIS A 32 16.19 32.87 17.01
CA HIS A 32 17.41 33.64 17.33
C HIS A 32 17.90 34.42 16.10
N ARG A 33 17.91 35.72 16.26
CA ARG A 33 18.43 36.75 15.41
C ARG A 33 19.96 36.66 15.37
N VAL A 34 20.60 36.62 14.20
CA VAL A 34 21.97 37.05 13.98
C VAL A 34 22.07 37.79 12.65
N ALA A 35 22.88 38.85 12.72
CA ALA A 35 22.96 39.97 11.80
C ALA A 35 23.52 39.65 10.41
N ALA A 36 23.19 40.56 9.49
CA ALA A 36 23.61 40.62 8.10
C ALA A 36 25.11 40.90 7.91
N SER A 37 25.70 40.23 6.91
CA SER A 37 26.80 40.79 6.13
C SER A 37 26.65 40.31 4.67
N ALA A 38 26.70 41.23 3.76
CA ALA A 38 26.43 41.09 2.35
C ALA A 38 27.60 40.46 1.59
N THR A 39 27.31 39.45 0.75
CA THR A 39 28.04 39.25 -0.52
C THR A 39 27.07 38.60 -1.51
N SER A 40 26.72 39.37 -2.53
CA SER A 40 25.63 39.13 -3.46
C SER A 40 26.06 38.43 -4.75
N PHE A 41 26.76 37.30 -4.71
CA PHE A 41 27.14 36.60 -5.94
C PHE A 41 27.01 35.05 -5.87
N ASP A 42 26.74 34.45 -4.70
CA ASP A 42 26.66 32.99 -4.54
C ASP A 42 25.26 32.45 -4.25
N ILE A 43 24.22 33.28 -4.29
CA ILE A 43 22.86 32.89 -3.84
C ILE A 43 22.14 32.02 -4.87
N SER A 44 22.45 32.14 -6.17
CA SER A 44 21.72 31.41 -7.23
C SER A 44 22.17 29.96 -7.34
N SER A 45 23.43 29.63 -7.21
CA SER A 45 23.95 28.26 -7.28
C SER A 45 23.67 27.47 -6.00
N ALA A 46 23.79 28.14 -4.85
CA ALA A 46 23.50 27.53 -3.54
C ALA A 46 22.01 27.20 -3.34
N SER A 47 21.09 28.04 -3.85
CA SER A 47 19.66 27.79 -3.78
C SER A 47 19.21 26.65 -4.70
N ALA A 48 19.76 26.55 -5.91
CA ALA A 48 19.47 25.44 -6.83
C ALA A 48 19.99 24.10 -6.30
N SER A 49 21.22 24.09 -5.74
CA SER A 49 21.81 22.89 -5.13
C SER A 49 21.01 22.42 -3.90
N LYS A 50 20.54 23.35 -3.07
CA LYS A 50 19.73 23.03 -1.88
C LYS A 50 18.35 22.49 -2.27
N ALA A 51 17.69 23.11 -3.25
CA ALA A 51 16.40 22.63 -3.77
C ALA A 51 16.51 21.23 -4.38
N THR A 52 17.61 20.93 -5.09
CA THR A 52 17.84 19.60 -5.67
C THR A 52 18.10 18.55 -4.60
N THR A 53 18.90 18.87 -3.57
CA THR A 53 19.15 17.94 -2.44
C THR A 53 17.89 17.71 -1.61
N ASP A 54 17.06 18.73 -1.40
CA ASP A 54 15.78 18.60 -0.70
C ASP A 54 14.80 17.75 -1.50
N PHE A 55 14.73 17.93 -2.82
CA PHE A 55 13.89 17.11 -3.70
C PHE A 55 14.32 15.63 -3.71
N VAL A 56 15.61 15.35 -3.82
CA VAL A 56 16.15 13.98 -3.78
C VAL A 56 15.89 13.33 -2.42
N SER A 57 16.07 14.07 -1.33
CA SER A 57 15.80 13.56 0.03
C SER A 57 14.31 13.25 0.22
N LEU A 58 13.43 14.10 -0.29
CA LEU A 58 11.98 13.92 -0.25
C LEU A 58 11.54 12.70 -1.07
N THR A 59 12.06 12.57 -2.29
CA THR A 59 11.78 11.41 -3.17
C THR A 59 12.26 10.11 -2.53
N ARG A 60 13.45 10.11 -1.93
CA ARG A 60 13.97 8.93 -1.20
C ARG A 60 13.11 8.60 0.02
N HIS A 61 12.63 9.60 0.75
CA HIS A 61 11.75 9.41 1.90
C HIS A 61 10.43 8.76 1.48
N TYR A 62 9.72 9.33 0.51
CA TYR A 62 8.45 8.77 0.01
C TYR A 62 8.65 7.41 -0.65
N GLY A 63 9.70 7.22 -1.44
CA GLY A 63 10.02 5.94 -2.05
C GLY A 63 10.20 4.81 -1.02
N ARG A 64 10.91 5.10 0.10
CA ARG A 64 11.04 4.15 1.22
C ARG A 64 9.69 3.88 1.89
N CYS A 65 8.88 4.91 2.10
CA CYS A 65 7.55 4.74 2.67
C CYS A 65 6.64 3.88 1.79
N TYR A 66 6.63 4.08 0.47
CA TYR A 66 5.84 3.26 -0.46
C TYR A 66 6.36 1.82 -0.52
N TRP A 67 7.67 1.61 -0.48
CA TRP A 67 8.26 0.28 -0.40
C TRP A 67 7.82 -0.49 0.86
N GLU A 68 7.82 0.17 2.01
CA GLU A 68 7.34 -0.38 3.27
C GLU A 68 5.82 -0.59 3.25
N LEU A 69 5.05 0.33 2.63
CA LEU A 69 3.60 0.28 2.51
C LEU A 69 3.14 -0.90 1.64
N SER A 70 3.80 -1.12 0.50
CA SER A 70 3.49 -2.22 -0.42
C SER A 70 3.92 -3.60 0.10
N LYS A 71 4.63 -3.69 1.24
CA LYS A 71 5.19 -4.96 1.76
C LYS A 71 5.93 -5.72 0.66
N ALA A 72 6.88 -5.08 0.00
CA ALA A 72 7.50 -5.56 -1.24
C ALA A 72 7.92 -7.03 -1.22
N ARG A 73 8.47 -7.55 -0.10
CA ARG A 73 8.86 -8.96 0.02
C ARG A 73 7.66 -9.92 -0.10
N LEU A 74 6.51 -9.56 0.49
CA LEU A 74 5.30 -10.36 0.40
C LEU A 74 4.70 -10.28 -1.02
N SER A 75 4.67 -9.09 -1.60
CA SER A 75 4.19 -8.89 -2.98
C SER A 75 5.02 -9.66 -4.00
N MET A 76 6.34 -9.75 -3.81
CA MET A 76 7.23 -10.58 -4.65
C MET A 76 6.87 -12.07 -4.61
N LEU A 77 6.48 -12.61 -3.46
CA LEU A 77 6.01 -14.01 -3.37
C LEU A 77 4.71 -14.22 -4.15
N VAL A 78 3.79 -13.27 -4.08
CA VAL A 78 2.54 -13.32 -4.85
C VAL A 78 2.83 -13.28 -6.35
N VAL A 79 3.75 -12.43 -6.79
CA VAL A 79 4.19 -12.36 -8.20
C VAL A 79 4.86 -13.66 -8.63
N ALA A 80 5.69 -14.26 -7.79
CA ALA A 80 6.34 -15.53 -8.10
C ALA A 80 5.31 -16.65 -8.31
N THR A 81 4.26 -16.73 -7.49
CA THR A 81 3.19 -17.72 -7.69
C THR A 81 2.38 -17.48 -8.94
N SER A 82 2.07 -16.21 -9.27
CA SER A 82 1.38 -15.83 -10.51
C SER A 82 2.25 -16.13 -11.75
N GLY A 83 3.54 -15.76 -11.72
CA GLY A 83 4.47 -16.07 -12.80
C GLY A 83 4.64 -17.58 -13.03
N THR A 84 4.68 -18.37 -11.94
CA THR A 84 4.71 -19.83 -12.04
C THR A 84 3.43 -20.37 -12.68
N GLY A 85 2.27 -19.84 -12.28
CA GLY A 85 0.99 -20.19 -12.91
C GLY A 85 0.99 -19.94 -14.41
N PHE A 86 1.48 -18.75 -14.82
CA PHE A 86 1.60 -18.38 -16.24
C PHE A 86 2.49 -19.36 -17.03
N VAL A 87 3.67 -19.70 -16.51
CA VAL A 87 4.60 -20.63 -17.16
C VAL A 87 3.99 -22.03 -17.29
N LEU A 88 3.30 -22.52 -16.27
CA LEU A 88 2.63 -23.81 -16.29
C LEU A 88 1.43 -23.84 -17.24
N GLY A 89 0.74 -22.71 -17.40
CA GLY A 89 -0.41 -22.57 -18.31
C GLY A 89 -0.02 -22.33 -19.77
N SER A 90 1.20 -21.87 -20.06
CA SER A 90 1.63 -21.45 -21.39
C SER A 90 1.94 -22.59 -22.39
N GLY A 91 1.90 -23.85 -21.99
CA GLY A 91 2.17 -24.98 -22.91
C GLY A 91 3.62 -25.00 -23.41
N SER A 92 3.82 -25.03 -24.75
CA SER A 92 5.14 -25.26 -25.37
C SER A 92 6.01 -24.01 -25.53
N ALA A 93 5.42 -22.82 -25.53
CA ALA A 93 6.14 -21.56 -25.72
C ALA A 93 5.66 -20.50 -24.72
N VAL A 94 6.57 -19.92 -23.95
CA VAL A 94 6.28 -18.85 -22.99
C VAL A 94 6.50 -17.50 -23.66
N ASP A 95 5.45 -16.69 -23.76
CA ASP A 95 5.57 -15.29 -24.19
C ASP A 95 6.11 -14.45 -23.02
N LEU A 96 7.39 -14.05 -23.13
CA LEU A 96 8.08 -13.25 -22.12
C LEU A 96 7.47 -11.86 -21.94
N SER A 97 6.84 -11.30 -22.98
CA SER A 97 6.20 -9.99 -22.87
C SER A 97 4.92 -10.07 -22.05
N ALA A 98 4.09 -11.06 -22.34
CA ALA A 98 2.86 -11.31 -21.56
C ALA A 98 3.18 -11.72 -20.11
N LEU A 99 4.19 -12.55 -19.88
CA LEU A 99 4.69 -12.90 -18.56
C LEU A 99 5.12 -11.66 -17.76
N SER A 100 5.89 -10.76 -18.40
CA SER A 100 6.36 -9.52 -17.77
C SER A 100 5.18 -8.62 -17.37
N CYS A 101 4.20 -8.46 -18.25
CA CYS A 101 2.98 -7.69 -17.99
C CYS A 101 2.14 -8.31 -16.89
N THR A 102 1.99 -9.63 -16.85
CA THR A 102 1.30 -10.36 -15.79
C THR A 102 1.99 -10.15 -14.42
N CYS A 103 3.30 -10.31 -14.38
CA CYS A 103 4.10 -10.11 -13.17
C CYS A 103 4.00 -8.65 -12.67
N LEU A 104 4.13 -7.68 -13.57
CA LEU A 104 4.06 -6.26 -13.22
C LEU A 104 2.66 -5.86 -12.74
N GLY A 105 1.61 -6.26 -13.46
CA GLY A 105 0.23 -6.01 -13.08
C GLY A 105 -0.13 -6.64 -11.73
N THR A 106 0.26 -7.90 -11.53
CA THR A 106 0.08 -8.59 -10.24
C THR A 106 0.84 -7.89 -9.11
N MET A 107 2.08 -7.42 -9.35
CA MET A 107 2.85 -6.66 -8.36
C MET A 107 2.14 -5.37 -7.95
N MET A 108 1.59 -4.63 -8.90
CA MET A 108 0.85 -3.39 -8.64
C MET A 108 -0.42 -3.67 -7.83
N VAL A 109 -1.21 -4.68 -8.22
CA VAL A 109 -2.43 -5.05 -7.49
C VAL A 109 -2.10 -5.55 -6.08
N ALA A 110 -1.07 -6.37 -5.91
CA ALA A 110 -0.61 -6.84 -4.60
C ALA A 110 -0.10 -5.68 -3.71
N ALA A 111 0.62 -4.73 -4.28
CA ALA A 111 1.09 -3.54 -3.57
C ALA A 111 -0.09 -2.67 -3.09
N SER A 112 -1.11 -2.47 -3.95
CA SER A 112 -2.36 -1.80 -3.59
C SER A 112 -3.08 -2.50 -2.44
N ALA A 113 -3.30 -3.80 -2.56
CA ALA A 113 -3.97 -4.62 -1.54
C ALA A 113 -3.26 -4.55 -0.19
N ASN A 114 -1.92 -4.67 -0.17
CA ASN A 114 -1.12 -4.56 1.04
C ASN A 114 -1.16 -3.16 1.66
N SER A 115 -1.21 -2.11 0.84
CA SER A 115 -1.34 -0.73 1.29
C SER A 115 -2.69 -0.49 1.96
N LEU A 116 -3.79 -0.92 1.35
CA LEU A 116 -5.13 -0.84 1.92
C LEU A 116 -5.24 -1.65 3.22
N ASN A 117 -4.65 -2.84 3.28
CA ASN A 117 -4.61 -3.62 4.51
C ASN A 117 -3.94 -2.85 5.67
N GLN A 118 -2.85 -2.12 5.41
CA GLN A 118 -2.21 -1.29 6.45
C GLN A 118 -3.09 -0.12 6.89
N VAL A 119 -3.87 0.46 5.97
CA VAL A 119 -4.84 1.52 6.31
C VAL A 119 -5.92 0.99 7.26
N PHE A 120 -6.46 -0.19 7.00
CA PHE A 120 -7.48 -0.79 7.88
C PHE A 120 -6.92 -1.30 9.22
N GLU A 121 -5.66 -1.69 9.28
CA GLU A 121 -5.02 -2.24 10.48
C GLU A 121 -4.25 -1.19 11.31
N ILE A 122 -4.30 0.09 10.98
CA ILE A 122 -3.48 1.15 11.60
C ILE A 122 -3.57 1.16 13.13
N ASN A 123 -4.77 0.98 13.71
CA ASN A 123 -4.98 0.97 15.15
C ASN A 123 -4.39 -0.26 15.84
N ASN A 124 -4.37 -1.40 15.16
CA ASN A 124 -3.78 -2.63 15.66
C ASN A 124 -2.25 -2.60 15.51
N ASP A 125 -1.78 -2.08 14.39
CA ASP A 125 -0.36 -1.91 14.12
C ASP A 125 0.30 -0.94 15.12
N ALA A 126 -0.38 0.11 15.52
CA ALA A 126 0.11 1.07 16.52
C ALA A 126 0.33 0.44 17.90
N LYS A 127 -0.44 -0.59 18.28
CA LYS A 127 -0.34 -1.28 19.57
C LYS A 127 0.81 -2.29 19.64
N MET A 128 1.32 -2.74 18.50
CA MET A 128 2.36 -3.77 18.44
C MET A 128 3.73 -3.15 18.25
N LYS A 129 4.71 -3.45 19.11
CA LYS A 129 6.10 -2.94 19.01
C LYS A 129 6.76 -3.18 17.64
N ARG A 130 6.45 -4.29 16.98
CA ARG A 130 7.01 -4.65 15.68
C ARG A 130 6.46 -3.80 14.53
N THR A 131 5.18 -3.42 14.60
CA THR A 131 4.45 -2.77 13.50
C THR A 131 4.20 -1.29 13.72
N SER A 132 4.40 -0.77 14.95
CA SER A 132 4.28 0.65 15.28
C SER A 132 5.24 1.56 14.49
N ARG A 133 6.33 1.02 13.95
CA ARG A 133 7.30 1.74 13.12
C ARG A 133 6.93 1.82 11.62
N ARG A 134 5.80 1.22 11.21
CA ARG A 134 5.30 1.30 9.83
C ARG A 134 4.95 2.74 9.45
N PRO A 135 4.92 3.09 8.14
CA PRO A 135 4.72 4.48 7.68
C PRO A 135 3.45 5.13 8.20
N LEU A 136 2.34 4.40 8.25
CA LEU A 136 1.04 4.91 8.70
C LEU A 136 0.97 5.10 10.22
N PRO A 137 1.25 4.09 11.08
CA PRO A 137 1.22 4.27 12.52
C PRO A 137 2.24 5.29 13.04
N SER A 138 3.38 5.43 12.36
CA SER A 138 4.42 6.41 12.72
C SER A 138 4.16 7.84 12.21
N GLY A 139 3.08 8.08 11.47
CA GLY A 139 2.72 9.39 10.92
C GLY A 139 3.60 9.89 9.77
N ARG A 140 4.46 9.02 9.19
CA ARG A 140 5.31 9.39 8.04
C ARG A 140 4.53 9.62 6.75
N ILE A 141 3.36 9.01 6.62
CA ILE A 141 2.41 9.20 5.52
C ILE A 141 1.02 9.38 6.10
N THR A 142 0.24 10.29 5.52
CA THR A 142 -1.16 10.51 5.89
C THR A 142 -2.07 9.43 5.26
N ILE A 143 -3.18 9.14 5.91
CA ILE A 143 -4.14 8.13 5.45
C ILE A 143 -4.71 8.46 4.06
N PRO A 144 -5.17 9.70 3.77
CA PRO A 144 -5.68 10.05 2.45
C PRO A 144 -4.64 9.82 1.34
N HIS A 145 -3.39 10.13 1.63
CA HIS A 145 -2.28 9.92 0.69
C HIS A 145 -2.05 8.43 0.41
N ALA A 146 -2.05 7.60 1.46
CA ALA A 146 -1.90 6.14 1.33
C ALA A 146 -3.06 5.50 0.56
N VAL A 147 -4.29 5.95 0.80
CA VAL A 147 -5.49 5.48 0.06
C VAL A 147 -5.43 5.92 -1.40
N GLY A 148 -5.10 7.18 -1.67
CA GLY A 148 -4.92 7.68 -3.04
C GLY A 148 -3.87 6.90 -3.82
N TRP A 149 -2.71 6.65 -3.21
CA TRP A 149 -1.66 5.80 -3.77
C TRP A 149 -2.16 4.38 -4.06
N ALA A 150 -2.75 3.73 -3.07
CA ALA A 150 -3.24 2.35 -3.21
C ALA A 150 -4.29 2.24 -4.32
N SER A 151 -5.26 3.16 -4.37
CA SER A 151 -6.30 3.17 -5.40
C SER A 151 -5.72 3.39 -6.79
N SER A 152 -4.81 4.35 -6.97
CA SER A 152 -4.19 4.62 -8.26
C SER A 152 -3.36 3.45 -8.78
N VAL A 153 -2.55 2.83 -7.92
CA VAL A 153 -1.72 1.67 -8.28
C VAL A 153 -2.59 0.44 -8.55
N GLY A 154 -3.65 0.22 -7.77
CA GLY A 154 -4.59 -0.88 -7.99
C GLY A 154 -5.33 -0.76 -9.32
N LEU A 155 -5.85 0.42 -9.64
CA LEU A 155 -6.51 0.69 -10.91
C LEU A 155 -5.53 0.55 -12.10
N ALA A 156 -4.33 1.09 -11.99
CA ALA A 156 -3.32 0.95 -13.03
C ALA A 156 -2.91 -0.51 -13.26
N GLY A 157 -2.74 -1.29 -12.19
CA GLY A 157 -2.40 -2.71 -12.28
C GLY A 157 -3.50 -3.54 -12.92
N THR A 158 -4.77 -3.31 -12.56
CA THR A 158 -5.91 -4.01 -13.18
C THR A 158 -6.10 -3.60 -14.63
N ALA A 159 -5.91 -2.31 -14.98
CA ALA A 159 -5.95 -1.85 -16.36
C ALA A 159 -4.84 -2.46 -17.21
N LEU A 160 -3.62 -2.56 -16.66
CA LEU A 160 -2.50 -3.22 -17.34
C LEU A 160 -2.81 -4.69 -17.64
N LEU A 161 -3.36 -5.43 -16.68
CA LEU A 161 -3.78 -6.81 -16.88
C LEU A 161 -4.88 -6.92 -17.95
N ALA A 162 -5.88 -6.03 -17.94
CA ALA A 162 -6.97 -6.03 -18.88
C ALA A 162 -6.52 -5.77 -20.34
N THR A 163 -5.51 -4.92 -20.53
CA THR A 163 -5.06 -4.49 -21.85
C THR A 163 -3.95 -5.37 -22.41
N GLN A 164 -3.11 -5.95 -21.58
CA GLN A 164 -1.90 -6.66 -22.01
C GLN A 164 -1.99 -8.20 -21.83
N THR A 165 -2.96 -8.69 -21.05
CA THR A 165 -3.15 -10.13 -20.88
C THR A 165 -4.56 -10.53 -21.30
N ASN A 166 -5.50 -10.63 -20.39
CA ASN A 166 -6.88 -10.89 -20.72
C ASN A 166 -7.84 -10.31 -19.67
N MET A 167 -9.11 -10.12 -20.06
CA MET A 167 -10.14 -9.56 -19.19
C MET A 167 -10.43 -10.44 -17.98
N LEU A 168 -10.22 -11.75 -18.09
CA LEU A 168 -10.45 -12.70 -16.98
C LEU A 168 -9.38 -12.51 -15.90
N ALA A 169 -8.11 -12.39 -16.27
CA ALA A 169 -7.02 -12.10 -15.34
C ALA A 169 -7.25 -10.77 -14.62
N ALA A 170 -7.65 -9.72 -15.34
CA ALA A 170 -7.99 -8.44 -14.73
C ALA A 170 -9.17 -8.55 -13.76
N GLY A 171 -10.22 -9.29 -14.11
CA GLY A 171 -11.37 -9.54 -13.25
C GLY A 171 -11.00 -10.31 -11.98
N LEU A 172 -10.17 -11.35 -12.12
CA LEU A 172 -9.64 -12.10 -10.96
C LEU A 172 -8.77 -11.23 -10.06
N ALA A 173 -7.90 -10.40 -10.63
CA ALA A 173 -7.05 -9.49 -9.88
C ALA A 173 -7.87 -8.44 -9.11
N ALA A 174 -8.88 -7.82 -9.76
CA ALA A 174 -9.76 -6.85 -9.14
C ALA A 174 -10.61 -7.50 -8.03
N SER A 175 -11.18 -8.67 -8.28
CA SER A 175 -11.95 -9.41 -7.26
C SER A 175 -11.08 -9.79 -6.07
N ASN A 176 -9.85 -10.23 -6.31
CA ASN A 176 -8.88 -10.54 -5.25
C ASN A 176 -8.53 -9.30 -4.41
N LEU A 177 -8.31 -8.14 -5.05
CA LEU A 177 -8.05 -6.89 -4.36
C LEU A 177 -9.21 -6.53 -3.40
N ILE A 178 -10.45 -6.60 -3.91
CA ILE A 178 -11.66 -6.30 -3.13
C ILE A 178 -11.81 -7.31 -1.98
N LEU A 179 -11.68 -8.59 -2.27
CA LEU A 179 -11.83 -9.66 -1.28
C LEU A 179 -10.79 -9.54 -0.16
N TYR A 180 -9.54 -9.25 -0.53
CA TYR A 180 -8.46 -9.08 0.44
C TYR A 180 -8.62 -7.82 1.28
N ALA A 181 -8.87 -6.66 0.66
CA ALA A 181 -8.93 -5.39 1.37
C ALA A 181 -10.20 -5.26 2.22
N PHE A 182 -11.37 -5.59 1.67
CA PHE A 182 -12.65 -5.27 2.29
C PHE A 182 -13.31 -6.46 3.01
N VAL A 183 -12.95 -7.69 2.69
CA VAL A 183 -13.53 -8.89 3.33
C VAL A 183 -12.52 -9.52 4.29
N TYR A 184 -11.35 -9.92 3.80
CA TYR A 184 -10.35 -10.60 4.61
C TYR A 184 -9.82 -9.74 5.76
N THR A 185 -9.46 -8.49 5.48
CA THR A 185 -8.82 -7.60 6.47
C THR A 185 -9.73 -7.29 7.66
N PRO A 186 -11.00 -6.88 7.51
CA PRO A 186 -11.89 -6.68 8.66
C PRO A 186 -12.32 -8.00 9.30
N LEU A 187 -12.51 -9.06 8.53
CA LEU A 187 -12.95 -10.36 9.05
C LEU A 187 -11.90 -11.00 9.96
N LYS A 188 -10.63 -10.81 9.67
CA LYS A 188 -9.50 -11.25 10.50
C LYS A 188 -9.58 -10.76 11.95
N GLN A 189 -10.20 -9.62 12.16
CA GLN A 189 -10.33 -9.02 13.50
C GLN A 189 -11.56 -9.50 14.27
N ILE A 190 -12.53 -10.11 13.57
CA ILE A 190 -13.87 -10.39 14.11
C ILE A 190 -14.11 -11.89 14.27
N HIS A 191 -13.68 -12.72 13.29
CA HIS A 191 -14.10 -14.12 13.24
C HIS A 191 -13.02 -15.05 12.65
N PRO A 192 -12.86 -16.30 13.17
CA PRO A 192 -11.87 -17.26 12.66
C PRO A 192 -12.13 -17.75 11.23
N ILE A 193 -13.32 -17.52 10.66
CA ILE A 193 -13.66 -17.87 9.27
C ILE A 193 -12.78 -17.15 8.23
N ASN A 194 -12.04 -16.12 8.67
CA ASN A 194 -11.06 -15.43 7.82
C ASN A 194 -10.01 -16.36 7.21
N THR A 195 -9.74 -17.51 7.84
CA THR A 195 -8.80 -18.52 7.31
C THR A 195 -9.29 -19.09 5.98
N TRP A 196 -10.59 -19.36 5.85
CA TRP A 196 -11.20 -19.82 4.60
C TRP A 196 -11.14 -18.75 3.51
N VAL A 197 -11.49 -17.50 3.86
CA VAL A 197 -11.37 -16.38 2.93
C VAL A 197 -9.91 -16.17 2.51
N GLY A 198 -8.97 -16.28 3.46
CA GLY A 198 -7.53 -16.22 3.19
C GLY A 198 -7.03 -17.31 2.24
N ALA A 199 -7.57 -18.52 2.34
CA ALA A 199 -7.26 -19.62 1.41
C ALA A 199 -7.72 -19.29 -0.02
N VAL A 200 -8.94 -18.77 -0.17
CA VAL A 200 -9.48 -18.34 -1.49
C VAL A 200 -8.61 -17.22 -2.07
N VAL A 201 -8.33 -16.17 -1.30
CA VAL A 201 -7.48 -15.05 -1.70
C VAL A 201 -6.08 -15.53 -2.12
N GLY A 202 -5.51 -16.49 -1.40
CA GLY A 202 -4.19 -17.05 -1.70
C GLY A 202 -4.17 -17.98 -2.93
N ALA A 203 -5.31 -18.54 -3.31
CA ALA A 203 -5.43 -19.40 -4.49
C ALA A 203 -5.60 -18.63 -5.81
N ILE A 204 -6.04 -17.37 -5.76
CA ILE A 204 -6.27 -16.55 -6.97
C ILE A 204 -4.97 -16.18 -7.71
N PRO A 205 -3.85 -15.77 -7.07
CA PRO A 205 -2.63 -15.38 -7.77
C PRO A 205 -2.08 -16.43 -8.76
N PRO A 206 -1.99 -17.73 -8.44
CA PRO A 206 -1.61 -18.75 -9.43
C PRO A 206 -2.55 -18.86 -10.63
N LEU A 207 -3.82 -18.50 -10.46
CA LEU A 207 -4.84 -18.54 -11.53
C LEU A 207 -4.81 -17.29 -12.43
N LEU A 208 -4.03 -16.25 -12.07
CA LEU A 208 -3.84 -15.07 -12.90
C LEU A 208 -2.91 -15.32 -14.08
N GLY A 209 -2.08 -16.32 -13.99
CA GLY A 209 -1.20 -16.78 -15.08
C GLY A 209 -1.87 -17.88 -15.87
#